data_4d2461cf6479b741d50f25e84eeedb8c
#
_entry.id   4d2461cf6479b741d50f25e84eeedb8c
#
_cell.length_a   1.000
_cell.length_b   1.000
_cell.length_c   1.000
_cell.angle_alpha   90.00
_cell.angle_beta   90.00
_cell.angle_gamma   90.00
#
_symmetry.space_group_name_H-M   'P 1'
#
loop_
_entity.id
_entity.type
_entity.pdbx_description
1 polymer ?
#
loop_
_entity_poly.entity_id
_entity_poly.type
_entity_poly.pdbx_seq_one_letter_code
_entity_poly.pdbx_strand_id
1 'polypeptide(L)'
;MNLDWRQHDIRWIAVSASLVLSIFTLLLQEIPNSDAYTYARTAEIFLADGVVAAYQHYSWATYSILIGIVSATGLDVFSAGLFVNAIFYAILVYAFLSIVKEINDSEPLLVIAAICILVYPQLNEYRDLLIRDIGFWALSLTALWQYLLYAKMQLTRSAITFCACLLLAASFRAEALAYLVFAPLALLFDTRLKTSARKILLLRMYAIVVSLSIGLLLFLALMGLNVAQLFIEFASIYEPFISGNFTLNDEERALLGSLLFTEYAATFSREYIEVFLLAGMISILLANLFSGVGGPYLIILIIGLFKNQLRFNRDVAIPVAFFLCINFLILLSFIIVTRYLSSRYAILMCILLVLVVPEIVLHILDSAKVSGRKSIAYIVAFFFSCCAIDSYYSFGESKSYVNDSIEWIAVNTNDSSALVTNNHAIAYFSGKVEDYDLVQRNLTEEEILSSEVGDTIVAELTFETKKLLESNAITDKLKVLAYFPDTQAQRIAIFERVYSSTSE
;
A
#
# COMPACT_ATOMS: atom_id res chain seq x y z
N MET A 1 -19.91 -7.85 37.63
CA MET A 1 -19.67 -6.54 37.03
C MET A 1 -20.32 -6.55 35.66
N ASN A 2 -21.60 -6.14 35.58
CA ASN A 2 -22.29 -6.04 34.30
C ASN A 2 -21.70 -4.82 33.57
N LEU A 3 -20.76 -5.05 32.66
CA LEU A 3 -20.31 -4.04 31.73
C LEU A 3 -21.49 -3.73 30.81
N ASP A 4 -22.10 -2.58 31.02
CA ASP A 4 -23.16 -2.07 30.15
C ASP A 4 -22.48 -1.51 28.86
N TRP A 5 -22.25 -2.42 27.89
CA TRP A 5 -21.62 -2.12 26.61
C TRP A 5 -22.29 -1.00 25.83
N ARG A 6 -23.56 -0.71 26.16
CA ARG A 6 -24.38 0.33 25.52
C ARG A 6 -23.93 1.77 25.88
N GLN A 7 -23.05 1.94 26.86
CA GLN A 7 -22.50 3.25 27.21
C GLN A 7 -21.20 3.61 26.46
N HIS A 8 -20.60 2.66 25.73
CA HIS A 8 -19.34 2.88 25.04
C HIS A 8 -19.53 3.10 23.53
N ASP A 9 -18.85 4.11 23.00
CA ASP A 9 -18.82 4.37 21.56
C ASP A 9 -18.13 3.20 20.85
N ILE A 10 -18.87 2.49 19.97
CA ILE A 10 -18.42 1.30 19.21
C ILE A 10 -17.11 1.57 18.47
N ARG A 11 -16.87 2.81 18.05
CA ARG A 11 -15.64 3.18 17.36
C ARG A 11 -14.40 2.90 18.21
N TRP A 12 -14.42 3.19 19.50
CA TRP A 12 -13.31 2.94 20.41
C TRP A 12 -13.13 1.45 20.71
N ILE A 13 -14.21 0.69 20.75
CA ILE A 13 -14.16 -0.77 20.89
C ILE A 13 -13.48 -1.37 19.66
N ALA A 14 -13.86 -0.92 18.45
CA ALA A 14 -13.26 -1.37 17.21
C ALA A 14 -11.78 -0.96 17.09
N VAL A 15 -11.41 0.25 17.53
CA VAL A 15 -10.00 0.69 17.62
C VAL A 15 -9.20 -0.24 18.54
N SER A 16 -9.72 -0.54 19.73
CA SER A 16 -9.06 -1.45 20.67
C SER A 16 -8.89 -2.85 20.07
N ALA A 17 -9.92 -3.37 19.40
CA ALA A 17 -9.83 -4.64 18.68
C ALA A 17 -8.77 -4.59 17.56
N SER A 18 -8.71 -3.49 16.79
CA SER A 18 -7.70 -3.31 15.74
C SER A 18 -6.27 -3.32 16.29
N LEU A 19 -6.05 -2.68 17.44
CA LEU A 19 -4.74 -2.68 18.11
C LEU A 19 -4.36 -4.10 18.57
N VAL A 20 -5.30 -4.84 19.17
CA VAL A 20 -5.07 -6.25 19.58
C VAL A 20 -4.72 -7.11 18.36
N LEU A 21 -5.44 -6.94 17.25
CA LEU A 21 -5.16 -7.68 16.01
C LEU A 21 -3.78 -7.31 15.43
N SER A 22 -3.35 -6.05 15.52
CA SER A 22 -1.99 -5.65 15.08
C SER A 22 -0.90 -6.25 15.98
N ILE A 23 -1.14 -6.39 17.29
CA ILE A 23 -0.21 -7.08 18.18
C ILE A 23 -0.14 -8.57 17.81
N PHE A 24 -1.28 -9.17 17.48
CA PHE A 24 -1.31 -10.58 17.08
C PHE A 24 -0.52 -10.81 15.78
N THR A 25 -0.67 -9.96 14.78
CA THR A 25 0.11 -10.08 13.52
C THR A 25 1.60 -9.84 13.74
N LEU A 26 1.99 -8.92 14.64
CA LEU A 26 3.38 -8.69 14.99
C LEU A 26 4.04 -9.95 15.59
N LEU A 27 3.31 -10.73 16.39
CA LEU A 27 3.82 -11.97 16.98
C LEU A 27 3.98 -13.11 15.96
N LEU A 28 3.34 -13.01 14.78
CA LEU A 28 3.38 -14.00 13.72
C LEU A 28 4.33 -13.66 12.58
N GLN A 29 4.88 -12.43 12.56
CA GLN A 29 5.77 -12.01 11.49
C GLN A 29 7.10 -12.78 11.56
N GLU A 30 7.48 -13.41 10.43
CA GLU A 30 8.74 -14.16 10.34
C GLU A 30 9.86 -13.29 9.76
N ILE A 31 9.61 -12.64 8.61
CA ILE A 31 10.60 -11.85 7.88
C ILE A 31 9.95 -10.57 7.34
N PRO A 32 10.56 -9.40 7.53
CA PRO A 32 10.08 -8.15 6.95
C PRO A 32 10.04 -8.19 5.42
N ASN A 33 9.10 -7.45 4.83
CA ASN A 33 9.03 -7.27 3.38
C ASN A 33 10.22 -6.44 2.83
N SER A 34 10.50 -6.54 1.55
CA SER A 34 11.66 -5.86 0.92
C SER A 34 11.71 -4.35 1.14
N ASP A 35 10.55 -3.65 1.05
CA ASP A 35 10.48 -2.21 1.29
C ASP A 35 10.89 -1.83 2.74
N ALA A 36 10.76 -2.76 3.70
CA ALA A 36 11.05 -2.53 5.11
C ALA A 36 12.52 -2.17 5.35
N TYR A 37 13.42 -2.73 4.57
CA TYR A 37 14.87 -2.50 4.73
C TYR A 37 15.26 -1.07 4.35
N THR A 38 14.68 -0.51 3.27
CA THR A 38 14.86 0.91 2.93
C THR A 38 14.31 1.81 4.04
N TYR A 39 13.16 1.48 4.63
CA TYR A 39 12.62 2.26 5.74
C TYR A 39 13.47 2.13 6.99
N ALA A 40 14.00 0.95 7.29
CA ALA A 40 14.90 0.72 8.42
C ALA A 40 16.17 1.54 8.28
N ARG A 41 16.86 1.44 7.12
CA ARG A 41 18.09 2.20 6.85
C ARG A 41 17.86 3.71 6.97
N THR A 42 16.79 4.21 6.37
CA THR A 42 16.43 5.63 6.45
C THR A 42 16.12 6.07 7.89
N ALA A 43 15.52 5.20 8.72
CA ALA A 43 15.28 5.47 10.12
C ALA A 43 16.59 5.49 10.95
N GLU A 44 17.53 4.61 10.67
CA GLU A 44 18.87 4.60 11.27
C GLU A 44 19.64 5.88 10.92
N ILE A 45 19.63 6.29 9.65
CA ILE A 45 20.23 7.55 9.18
C ILE A 45 19.56 8.76 9.88
N PHE A 46 18.23 8.74 10.02
CA PHE A 46 17.53 9.79 10.76
C PHE A 46 18.02 9.90 12.21
N LEU A 47 18.21 8.78 12.88
CA LEU A 47 18.68 8.75 14.28
C LEU A 47 20.12 9.20 14.42
N ALA A 48 20.99 8.90 13.45
CA ALA A 48 22.40 9.27 13.46
C ALA A 48 22.64 10.72 13.00
N ASP A 49 22.05 11.09 11.85
CA ASP A 49 22.43 12.30 11.09
C ASP A 49 21.26 13.30 10.94
N GLY A 50 20.06 12.94 11.40
CA GLY A 50 18.91 13.82 11.46
C GLY A 50 18.04 13.85 10.20
N VAL A 51 17.06 14.76 10.20
CA VAL A 51 15.97 14.84 9.21
C VAL A 51 16.49 15.06 7.78
N VAL A 52 17.48 15.94 7.62
CA VAL A 52 18.00 16.32 6.29
C VAL A 52 18.66 15.13 5.62
N ALA A 53 19.53 14.38 6.34
CA ALA A 53 20.19 13.20 5.85
C ALA A 53 19.19 12.10 5.44
N ALA A 54 18.13 11.90 6.25
CA ALA A 54 17.08 10.95 5.95
C ALA A 54 16.36 11.28 4.63
N TYR A 55 16.04 12.55 4.37
CA TYR A 55 15.41 12.95 3.09
C TYR A 55 16.37 12.92 1.91
N GLN A 56 17.68 13.08 2.13
CA GLN A 56 18.69 12.90 1.07
C GLN A 56 18.85 11.42 0.69
N HIS A 57 18.71 10.51 1.67
CA HIS A 57 18.76 9.07 1.39
C HIS A 57 17.48 8.57 0.72
N TYR A 58 16.31 9.02 1.20
CA TYR A 58 15.02 8.59 0.67
C TYR A 58 14.01 9.74 0.65
N SER A 59 13.57 10.13 -0.54
CA SER A 59 12.66 11.29 -0.73
C SER A 59 11.32 11.17 0.01
N TRP A 60 10.91 9.97 0.42
CA TRP A 60 9.68 9.70 1.20
C TRP A 60 9.98 9.36 2.66
N ALA A 61 10.98 10.03 3.25
CA ALA A 61 11.51 9.71 4.57
C ALA A 61 10.52 9.88 5.73
N THR A 62 9.37 10.56 5.57
CA THR A 62 8.40 10.82 6.66
C THR A 62 8.04 9.54 7.42
N TYR A 63 7.75 8.44 6.72
CA TYR A 63 7.40 7.18 7.35
C TYR A 63 8.58 6.62 8.17
N SER A 64 9.78 6.62 7.61
CA SER A 64 11.01 6.19 8.28
C SER A 64 11.37 7.07 9.49
N ILE A 65 11.12 8.37 9.41
CA ILE A 65 11.32 9.30 10.53
C ILE A 65 10.37 8.93 11.69
N LEU A 66 9.10 8.59 11.41
CA LEU A 66 8.18 8.14 12.44
C LEU A 66 8.64 6.81 13.06
N ILE A 67 9.16 5.89 12.27
CA ILE A 67 9.77 4.63 12.74
C ILE A 67 10.96 4.96 13.65
N GLY A 68 11.87 5.83 13.23
CA GLY A 68 13.03 6.25 14.02
C GLY A 68 12.65 6.88 15.35
N ILE A 69 11.64 7.76 15.38
CA ILE A 69 11.13 8.37 16.63
C ILE A 69 10.63 7.29 17.60
N VAL A 70 9.91 6.29 17.11
CA VAL A 70 9.42 5.19 17.94
C VAL A 70 10.58 4.29 18.35
N SER A 71 11.50 3.96 17.44
CA SER A 71 12.67 3.14 17.74
C SER A 71 13.59 3.77 18.81
N ALA A 72 13.66 5.10 18.88
CA ALA A 72 14.37 5.82 19.93
C ALA A 72 13.85 5.52 21.35
N THR A 73 12.65 4.92 21.50
CA THR A 73 12.13 4.45 22.79
C THR A 73 12.69 3.10 23.23
N GLY A 74 13.54 2.44 22.42
CA GLY A 74 14.19 1.16 22.69
C GLY A 74 13.57 -0.04 21.97
N LEU A 75 12.60 0.18 21.07
CA LEU A 75 12.10 -0.86 20.17
C LEU A 75 13.08 -1.06 19.00
N ASP A 76 13.24 -2.29 18.55
CA ASP A 76 13.92 -2.53 17.27
C ASP A 76 13.16 -1.85 16.11
N VAL A 77 13.88 -1.56 15.03
CA VAL A 77 13.37 -0.73 13.93
C VAL A 77 12.14 -1.35 13.24
N PHE A 78 12.08 -2.67 13.10
CA PHE A 78 10.94 -3.33 12.44
C PHE A 78 9.72 -3.36 13.36
N SER A 79 9.89 -3.70 14.65
CA SER A 79 8.81 -3.60 15.65
C SER A 79 8.29 -2.17 15.80
N ALA A 80 9.18 -1.16 15.74
CA ALA A 80 8.79 0.25 15.74
C ALA A 80 7.94 0.60 14.51
N GLY A 81 8.30 0.08 13.33
CA GLY A 81 7.52 0.24 12.10
C GLY A 81 6.12 -0.37 12.19
N LEU A 82 6.01 -1.59 12.71
CA LEU A 82 4.73 -2.26 12.92
C LEU A 82 3.87 -1.54 13.98
N PHE A 83 4.49 -0.95 14.99
CA PHE A 83 3.79 -0.11 15.97
C PHE A 83 3.23 1.16 15.31
N VAL A 84 4.00 1.84 14.44
CA VAL A 84 3.53 2.98 13.65
C VAL A 84 2.34 2.57 12.76
N ASN A 85 2.43 1.41 12.11
CA ASN A 85 1.35 0.86 11.31
C ASN A 85 0.10 0.58 12.15
N ALA A 86 0.25 0.01 13.35
CA ALA A 86 -0.88 -0.25 14.26
C ALA A 86 -1.64 1.03 14.62
N ILE A 87 -0.93 2.14 14.83
CA ILE A 87 -1.53 3.46 15.05
C ILE A 87 -2.33 3.91 13.81
N PHE A 88 -1.76 3.78 12.62
CA PHE A 88 -2.47 4.15 11.38
C PHE A 88 -3.67 3.25 11.11
N TYR A 89 -3.60 1.95 11.39
CA TYR A 89 -4.78 1.07 11.33
C TYR A 89 -5.87 1.49 12.32
N ALA A 90 -5.50 1.89 13.53
CA ALA A 90 -6.45 2.40 14.53
C ALA A 90 -7.14 3.68 14.04
N ILE A 91 -6.39 4.61 13.46
CA ILE A 91 -6.90 5.84 12.84
C ILE A 91 -7.84 5.50 11.67
N LEU A 92 -7.45 4.57 10.79
CA LEU A 92 -8.23 4.13 9.65
C LEU A 92 -9.58 3.54 10.09
N VAL A 93 -9.58 2.63 11.06
CA VAL A 93 -10.79 2.00 11.61
C VAL A 93 -11.71 3.05 12.23
N TYR A 94 -11.16 3.97 13.01
CA TYR A 94 -11.94 5.06 13.60
C TYR A 94 -12.57 5.98 12.54
N ALA A 95 -11.79 6.36 11.50
CA ALA A 95 -12.27 7.20 10.41
C ALA A 95 -13.34 6.48 9.58
N PHE A 96 -13.15 5.21 9.24
CA PHE A 96 -14.11 4.38 8.52
C PHE A 96 -15.47 4.35 9.25
N LEU A 97 -15.46 3.99 10.52
CA LEU A 97 -16.68 3.96 11.34
C LEU A 97 -17.32 5.34 11.52
N SER A 98 -16.49 6.39 11.57
CA SER A 98 -17.00 7.76 11.66
C SER A 98 -17.68 8.21 10.37
N ILE A 99 -17.19 7.78 9.19
CA ILE A 99 -17.85 8.02 7.90
C ILE A 99 -19.18 7.24 7.86
N VAL A 100 -19.18 5.96 8.24
CA VAL A 100 -20.40 5.14 8.29
C VAL A 100 -21.43 5.76 9.25
N LYS A 101 -21.01 6.32 10.38
CA LYS A 101 -21.86 7.05 11.31
C LYS A 101 -22.55 8.28 10.67
N GLU A 102 -21.86 8.96 9.74
CA GLU A 102 -22.49 10.07 8.99
C GLU A 102 -23.50 9.59 7.94
N ILE A 103 -23.43 8.33 7.51
CA ILE A 103 -24.43 7.69 6.65
C ILE A 103 -25.68 7.39 7.47
N ASN A 104 -25.51 6.68 8.60
CA ASN A 104 -26.60 6.28 9.49
C ASN A 104 -26.03 5.99 10.89
N ASP A 105 -26.49 6.73 11.89
CA ASP A 105 -26.03 6.63 13.30
C ASP A 105 -26.80 5.55 14.08
N SER A 106 -26.97 4.35 13.50
CA SER A 106 -27.58 3.22 14.19
C SER A 106 -26.52 2.28 14.77
N GLU A 107 -26.73 1.87 16.03
CA GLU A 107 -25.81 0.94 16.71
C GLU A 107 -25.60 -0.37 15.92
N PRO A 108 -26.62 -1.05 15.38
CA PRO A 108 -26.44 -2.26 14.59
C PRO A 108 -25.57 -2.03 13.35
N LEU A 109 -25.71 -0.89 12.66
CA LEU A 109 -24.89 -0.56 11.50
C LEU A 109 -23.43 -0.39 11.89
N LEU A 110 -23.15 0.31 12.99
CA LEU A 110 -21.78 0.53 13.44
C LEU A 110 -21.11 -0.78 13.89
N VAL A 111 -21.86 -1.73 14.49
CA VAL A 111 -21.33 -3.06 14.80
C VAL A 111 -20.97 -3.82 13.53
N ILE A 112 -21.86 -3.83 12.53
CA ILE A 112 -21.60 -4.48 11.24
C ILE A 112 -20.41 -3.82 10.56
N ALA A 113 -20.32 -2.49 10.58
CA ALA A 113 -19.20 -1.74 10.00
C ALA A 113 -17.86 -2.07 10.68
N ALA A 114 -17.88 -2.22 12.02
CA ALA A 114 -16.69 -2.65 12.76
C ALA A 114 -16.25 -4.06 12.33
N ILE A 115 -17.18 -5.00 12.23
CA ILE A 115 -16.88 -6.34 11.74
C ILE A 115 -16.33 -6.24 10.31
N CYS A 116 -17.01 -5.55 9.40
CA CYS A 116 -16.59 -5.41 8.01
C CYS A 116 -15.13 -4.93 7.90
N ILE A 117 -14.75 -3.86 8.58
CA ILE A 117 -13.39 -3.31 8.42
C ILE A 117 -12.32 -4.14 9.13
N LEU A 118 -12.66 -4.76 10.27
CA LEU A 118 -11.71 -5.57 11.05
C LEU A 118 -11.43 -6.93 10.39
N VAL A 119 -12.37 -7.48 9.62
CA VAL A 119 -12.19 -8.76 8.94
C VAL A 119 -12.14 -8.61 7.41
N TYR A 120 -11.71 -7.44 6.92
CA TYR A 120 -11.54 -7.20 5.50
C TYR A 120 -10.19 -7.78 5.03
N PRO A 121 -10.18 -8.96 4.32
CA PRO A 121 -8.95 -9.69 4.06
C PRO A 121 -7.91 -8.85 3.31
N GLN A 122 -8.30 -8.20 2.22
CA GLN A 122 -7.39 -7.44 1.36
C GLN A 122 -6.75 -6.22 2.04
N LEU A 123 -7.36 -5.68 3.09
CA LEU A 123 -6.74 -4.65 3.92
C LEU A 123 -5.81 -5.27 4.96
N ASN A 124 -6.23 -6.37 5.57
CA ASN A 124 -5.48 -7.00 6.65
C ASN A 124 -4.24 -7.77 6.16
N GLU A 125 -4.21 -8.16 4.87
CA GLU A 125 -3.01 -8.70 4.18
C GLU A 125 -1.79 -7.77 4.26
N TYR A 126 -2.03 -6.45 4.43
CA TYR A 126 -0.95 -5.47 4.57
C TYR A 126 -0.61 -5.15 6.03
N ARG A 127 -1.24 -5.80 7.01
CA ARG A 127 -1.11 -5.44 8.42
C ARG A 127 0.26 -5.81 9.00
N ASP A 128 0.87 -6.87 8.50
CA ASP A 128 2.20 -7.37 8.87
C ASP A 128 3.33 -6.80 7.99
N LEU A 129 2.98 -6.03 6.95
CA LEU A 129 3.95 -5.43 6.05
C LEU A 129 4.31 -4.01 6.51
N LEU A 130 5.59 -3.68 6.48
CA LEU A 130 6.04 -2.30 6.63
C LEU A 130 5.88 -1.60 5.29
N ILE A 131 4.81 -0.81 5.17
CA ILE A 131 4.52 0.00 3.99
C ILE A 131 3.96 1.36 4.39
N ARG A 132 4.41 2.40 3.73
CA ARG A 132 3.95 3.79 3.98
C ARG A 132 2.50 4.03 3.55
N ASP A 133 1.95 3.20 2.67
CA ASP A 133 0.60 3.33 2.11
C ASP A 133 -0.49 3.36 3.19
N ILE A 134 -0.27 2.67 4.32
CA ILE A 134 -1.22 2.63 5.44
C ILE A 134 -1.46 4.03 6.03
N GLY A 135 -0.39 4.83 6.17
CA GLY A 135 -0.50 6.22 6.59
C GLY A 135 -1.32 7.06 5.61
N PHE A 136 -1.09 6.90 4.32
CA PHE A 136 -1.88 7.55 3.28
C PHE A 136 -3.36 7.18 3.34
N TRP A 137 -3.69 5.88 3.50
CA TRP A 137 -5.09 5.44 3.59
C TRP A 137 -5.80 5.99 4.82
N ALA A 138 -5.17 5.91 5.98
CA ALA A 138 -5.71 6.38 7.25
C ALA A 138 -5.99 7.88 7.24
N LEU A 139 -5.02 8.66 6.76
CA LEU A 139 -5.13 10.11 6.69
C LEU A 139 -6.13 10.57 5.63
N SER A 140 -6.21 9.88 4.48
CA SER A 140 -7.19 10.18 3.42
C SER A 140 -8.62 9.90 3.88
N LEU A 141 -8.87 8.80 4.60
CA LEU A 141 -10.18 8.54 5.20
C LEU A 141 -10.54 9.54 6.30
N THR A 142 -9.56 9.91 7.13
CA THR A 142 -9.75 10.95 8.15
C THR A 142 -10.11 12.28 7.50
N ALA A 143 -9.46 12.62 6.40
CA ALA A 143 -9.76 13.82 5.62
C ALA A 143 -11.19 13.77 5.06
N LEU A 144 -11.62 12.65 4.47
CA LEU A 144 -13.00 12.49 4.00
C LEU A 144 -14.01 12.67 5.14
N TRP A 145 -13.78 12.06 6.30
CA TRP A 145 -14.63 12.25 7.47
C TRP A 145 -14.69 13.72 7.90
N GLN A 146 -13.56 14.40 7.99
CA GLN A 146 -13.50 15.81 8.37
C GLN A 146 -14.13 16.73 7.32
N TYR A 147 -14.04 16.35 6.04
CA TYR A 147 -14.76 17.04 4.98
C TYR A 147 -16.29 16.94 5.17
N LEU A 148 -16.81 15.75 5.49
CA LEU A 148 -18.24 15.57 5.78
C LEU A 148 -18.72 16.42 6.95
N LEU A 149 -17.93 16.49 8.02
CA LEU A 149 -18.21 17.35 9.16
C LEU A 149 -18.17 18.84 8.79
N TYR A 150 -17.21 19.26 7.96
CA TYR A 150 -17.13 20.63 7.48
C TYR A 150 -18.35 20.99 6.62
N ALA A 151 -18.73 20.15 5.68
CA ALA A 151 -19.91 20.37 4.84
C ALA A 151 -21.21 20.46 5.67
N LYS A 152 -21.33 19.66 6.73
CA LYS A 152 -22.51 19.59 7.61
C LYS A 152 -22.55 20.73 8.65
N MET A 153 -21.45 20.95 9.34
CA MET A 153 -21.38 21.85 10.51
C MET A 153 -20.69 23.18 10.22
N GLN A 154 -20.02 23.33 9.07
CA GLN A 154 -19.27 24.52 8.65
C GLN A 154 -18.16 24.95 9.64
N LEU A 155 -17.63 23.98 10.42
CA LEU A 155 -16.62 24.23 11.43
C LEU A 155 -15.24 24.40 10.80
N THR A 156 -14.60 25.53 11.01
CA THR A 156 -13.24 25.83 10.51
C THR A 156 -12.22 24.78 10.95
N ARG A 157 -12.34 24.25 12.19
CA ARG A 157 -11.46 23.18 12.68
C ARG A 157 -11.49 21.93 11.77
N SER A 158 -12.67 21.54 11.28
CA SER A 158 -12.79 20.37 10.40
C SER A 158 -12.15 20.64 9.04
N ALA A 159 -12.24 21.86 8.50
CA ALA A 159 -11.51 22.25 7.29
C ALA A 159 -10.00 22.24 7.51
N ILE A 160 -9.52 22.75 8.64
CA ILE A 160 -8.09 22.70 9.00
C ILE A 160 -7.61 21.25 9.11
N THR A 161 -8.36 20.39 9.81
CA THR A 161 -7.99 18.97 9.98
C THR A 161 -8.02 18.23 8.63
N PHE A 162 -9.01 18.48 7.76
CA PHE A 162 -9.03 17.97 6.38
C PHE A 162 -7.74 18.30 5.62
N CYS A 163 -7.37 19.60 5.62
CA CYS A 163 -6.17 20.05 4.91
C CYS A 163 -4.89 19.48 5.53
N ALA A 164 -4.78 19.49 6.86
CA ALA A 164 -3.61 18.96 7.58
C ALA A 164 -3.43 17.46 7.33
N CYS A 165 -4.51 16.68 7.35
CA CYS A 165 -4.46 15.26 7.05
C CYS A 165 -3.99 15.00 5.62
N LEU A 166 -4.47 15.75 4.63
CA LEU A 166 -4.05 15.55 3.22
C LEU A 166 -2.62 16.06 2.96
N LEU A 167 -2.19 17.14 3.58
CA LEU A 167 -0.80 17.59 3.52
C LEU A 167 0.15 16.56 4.16
N LEU A 168 -0.23 16.00 5.30
CA LEU A 168 0.55 14.92 5.91
C LEU A 168 0.48 13.65 5.05
N ALA A 169 -0.68 13.28 4.50
CA ALA A 169 -0.82 12.15 3.59
C ALA A 169 0.06 12.31 2.34
N ALA A 170 0.26 13.55 1.85
CA ALA A 170 1.12 13.84 0.71
C ALA A 170 2.60 13.50 0.98
N SER A 171 3.07 13.54 2.23
CA SER A 171 4.41 13.09 2.58
C SER A 171 4.59 11.57 2.60
N PHE A 172 3.49 10.82 2.56
CA PHE A 172 3.49 9.36 2.35
C PHE A 172 3.29 9.03 0.86
N ARG A 173 2.35 9.73 0.21
CA ARG A 173 2.02 9.55 -1.20
C ARG A 173 1.52 10.86 -1.80
N ALA A 174 2.20 11.27 -2.86
CA ALA A 174 1.93 12.52 -3.56
C ALA A 174 0.49 12.66 -4.05
N GLU A 175 -0.17 11.56 -4.34
CA GLU A 175 -1.55 11.51 -4.82
C GLU A 175 -2.56 12.18 -3.87
N ALA A 176 -2.20 12.33 -2.58
CA ALA A 176 -3.00 13.08 -1.61
C ALA A 176 -3.25 14.53 -2.03
N LEU A 177 -2.35 15.15 -2.79
CA LEU A 177 -2.53 16.51 -3.29
C LEU A 177 -3.69 16.63 -4.28
N ALA A 178 -3.98 15.57 -5.05
CA ALA A 178 -5.14 15.57 -5.93
C ALA A 178 -6.45 15.71 -5.13
N TYR A 179 -6.54 15.04 -3.97
CA TYR A 179 -7.70 15.21 -3.07
C TYR A 179 -7.74 16.61 -2.47
N LEU A 180 -6.58 17.17 -2.09
CA LEU A 180 -6.50 18.52 -1.53
C LEU A 180 -7.04 19.58 -2.51
N VAL A 181 -6.77 19.39 -3.80
CA VAL A 181 -7.18 20.31 -4.87
C VAL A 181 -8.62 20.05 -5.33
N PHE A 182 -9.00 18.81 -5.58
CA PHE A 182 -10.26 18.51 -6.26
C PHE A 182 -11.42 18.15 -5.32
N ALA A 183 -11.17 17.55 -4.14
CA ALA A 183 -12.26 17.16 -3.25
C ALA A 183 -13.08 18.37 -2.73
N PRO A 184 -12.53 19.56 -2.46
CA PRO A 184 -13.32 20.72 -2.06
C PRO A 184 -14.40 21.11 -3.08
N LEU A 185 -14.21 20.81 -4.37
CA LEU A 185 -15.20 21.12 -5.41
C LEU A 185 -16.55 20.41 -5.20
N ALA A 186 -16.57 19.31 -4.45
CA ALA A 186 -17.82 18.63 -4.08
C ALA A 186 -18.79 19.55 -3.31
N LEU A 187 -18.29 20.60 -2.61
CA LEU A 187 -19.14 21.61 -1.97
C LEU A 187 -20.07 22.34 -2.95
N LEU A 188 -19.70 22.48 -4.22
CA LEU A 188 -20.54 23.11 -5.24
C LEU A 188 -21.82 22.31 -5.53
N PHE A 189 -21.80 21.02 -5.23
CA PHE A 189 -22.93 20.09 -5.46
C PHE A 189 -23.79 19.85 -4.21
N ASP A 190 -23.44 20.46 -3.06
CA ASP A 190 -24.23 20.34 -1.84
C ASP A 190 -25.55 21.12 -1.94
N THR A 191 -26.64 20.40 -2.17
CA THR A 191 -27.96 20.98 -2.40
C THR A 191 -28.62 21.58 -1.14
N ARG A 192 -28.10 21.29 0.06
CA ARG A 192 -28.62 21.87 1.33
C ARG A 192 -28.32 23.35 1.46
N LEU A 193 -27.26 23.81 0.81
CA LEU A 193 -26.75 25.18 0.92
C LEU A 193 -27.18 26.03 -0.28
N LYS A 194 -27.42 27.31 -0.04
CA LYS A 194 -27.58 28.30 -1.10
C LYS A 194 -26.27 28.43 -1.88
N THR A 195 -26.39 28.74 -3.18
CA THR A 195 -25.21 28.83 -4.07
C THR A 195 -24.14 29.82 -3.56
N SER A 196 -24.55 30.93 -2.95
CA SER A 196 -23.61 31.90 -2.34
C SER A 196 -22.85 31.27 -1.17
N ALA A 197 -23.53 30.52 -0.30
CA ALA A 197 -22.90 29.84 0.84
C ALA A 197 -21.91 28.78 0.40
N ARG A 198 -22.24 27.99 -0.65
CA ARG A 198 -21.31 26.98 -1.22
C ARG A 198 -20.00 27.63 -1.69
N LYS A 199 -20.09 28.76 -2.41
CA LYS A 199 -18.92 29.51 -2.89
C LYS A 199 -18.07 30.03 -1.73
N ILE A 200 -18.70 30.58 -0.68
CA ILE A 200 -18.00 31.07 0.51
C ILE A 200 -17.26 29.96 1.22
N LEU A 201 -17.93 28.80 1.43
CA LEU A 201 -17.29 27.64 2.07
C LEU A 201 -16.14 27.08 1.25
N LEU A 202 -16.29 27.02 -0.08
CA LEU A 202 -15.23 26.60 -0.98
C LEU A 202 -14.03 27.56 -0.91
N LEU A 203 -14.25 28.88 -0.99
CA LEU A 203 -13.19 29.86 -0.87
C LEU A 203 -12.48 29.81 0.48
N ARG A 204 -13.25 29.61 1.57
CA ARG A 204 -12.67 29.42 2.91
C ARG A 204 -11.79 28.16 2.94
N MET A 205 -12.23 27.05 2.36
CA MET A 205 -11.45 25.82 2.28
C MET A 205 -10.13 26.06 1.54
N TYR A 206 -10.17 26.67 0.34
CA TYR A 206 -8.93 26.97 -0.40
C TYR A 206 -8.03 27.99 0.28
N ALA A 207 -8.58 28.97 0.99
CA ALA A 207 -7.77 29.88 1.82
C ALA A 207 -7.01 29.12 2.91
N ILE A 208 -7.65 28.14 3.56
CA ILE A 208 -7.00 27.27 4.55
C ILE A 208 -5.93 26.38 3.87
N VAL A 209 -6.24 25.79 2.71
CA VAL A 209 -5.26 24.99 1.95
C VAL A 209 -4.01 25.82 1.67
N VAL A 210 -4.16 27.01 1.10
CA VAL A 210 -3.03 27.88 0.77
C VAL A 210 -2.25 28.28 2.01
N SER A 211 -2.96 28.69 3.08
CA SER A 211 -2.30 29.12 4.34
C SER A 211 -1.50 28.00 4.99
N LEU A 212 -2.05 26.79 5.07
CA LEU A 212 -1.35 25.64 5.64
C LEU A 212 -0.21 25.15 4.74
N SER A 213 -0.37 25.19 3.42
CA SER A 213 0.70 24.85 2.49
C SER A 213 1.88 25.79 2.61
N ILE A 214 1.64 27.10 2.67
CA ILE A 214 2.69 28.11 2.91
C ILE A 214 3.35 27.88 4.26
N GLY A 215 2.56 27.64 5.31
CA GLY A 215 3.08 27.34 6.66
C GLY A 215 3.97 26.09 6.67
N LEU A 216 3.58 25.03 5.96
CA LEU A 216 4.37 23.81 5.83
C LEU A 216 5.69 24.07 5.10
N LEU A 217 5.65 24.79 3.95
CA LEU A 217 6.85 25.11 3.18
C LEU A 217 7.84 25.95 4.00
N LEU A 218 7.33 26.93 4.76
CA LEU A 218 8.16 27.71 5.67
C LEU A 218 8.76 26.85 6.78
N PHE A 219 7.98 25.94 7.37
CA PHE A 219 8.47 25.02 8.38
C PHE A 219 9.60 24.11 7.84
N LEU A 220 9.42 23.52 6.65
CA LEU A 220 10.43 22.68 6.00
C LEU A 220 11.72 23.49 5.72
N ALA A 221 11.59 24.74 5.26
CA ALA A 221 12.73 25.62 5.06
C ALA A 221 13.47 25.94 6.38
N LEU A 222 12.74 26.16 7.48
CA LEU A 222 13.34 26.37 8.81
C LEU A 222 14.05 25.13 9.34
N MET A 223 13.60 23.93 8.97
CA MET A 223 14.27 22.66 9.28
C MET A 223 15.54 22.42 8.46
N GLY A 224 15.90 23.35 7.56
CA GLY A 224 17.10 23.24 6.71
C GLY A 224 16.91 22.45 5.42
N LEU A 225 15.67 22.05 5.10
CA LEU A 225 15.37 21.35 3.85
C LEU A 225 15.35 22.34 2.67
N ASN A 226 15.97 21.96 1.57
CA ASN A 226 15.91 22.72 0.33
C ASN A 226 14.55 22.55 -0.35
N VAL A 227 13.61 23.45 -0.02
CA VAL A 227 12.23 23.38 -0.53
C VAL A 227 12.18 23.39 -2.06
N ALA A 228 13.09 24.13 -2.74
CA ALA A 228 13.13 24.17 -4.20
C ALA A 228 13.54 22.80 -4.78
N GLN A 229 14.51 22.14 -4.18
CA GLN A 229 14.93 20.80 -4.60
C GLN A 229 13.84 19.76 -4.34
N LEU A 230 13.20 19.77 -3.16
CA LEU A 230 12.06 18.91 -2.87
C LEU A 230 10.93 19.11 -3.88
N PHE A 231 10.68 20.35 -4.31
CA PHE A 231 9.68 20.63 -5.33
C PHE A 231 10.09 20.08 -6.71
N ILE A 232 11.37 20.18 -7.08
CA ILE A 232 11.90 19.62 -8.34
C ILE A 232 11.79 18.10 -8.34
N GLU A 233 12.23 17.44 -7.27
CA GLU A 233 12.13 15.99 -7.10
C GLU A 233 10.68 15.53 -7.14
N PHE A 234 9.80 16.25 -6.46
CA PHE A 234 8.37 15.99 -6.51
C PHE A 234 7.79 16.19 -7.92
N ALA A 235 8.18 17.25 -8.62
CA ALA A 235 7.74 17.51 -9.98
C ALA A 235 8.26 16.45 -10.97
N SER A 236 9.47 15.92 -10.78
CA SER A 236 10.05 14.88 -11.62
C SER A 236 9.26 13.57 -11.56
N ILE A 237 8.58 13.26 -10.44
CA ILE A 237 7.68 12.10 -10.33
C ILE A 237 6.49 12.24 -11.29
N TYR A 238 6.04 13.48 -11.54
CA TYR A 238 4.90 13.77 -12.40
C TYR A 238 5.31 14.12 -13.85
N GLU A 239 6.59 14.33 -14.10
CA GLU A 239 7.10 14.63 -15.46
C GLU A 239 6.65 13.59 -16.49
N PRO A 240 6.73 12.26 -16.23
CA PRO A 240 6.24 11.25 -17.17
C PRO A 240 4.74 11.35 -17.46
N PHE A 241 3.95 11.89 -16.52
CA PHE A 241 2.49 12.09 -16.70
C PHE A 241 2.16 13.33 -17.52
N ILE A 242 3.08 14.27 -17.63
CA ILE A 242 2.89 15.54 -18.35
C ILE A 242 3.57 15.50 -19.72
N SER A 243 4.79 14.96 -19.79
CA SER A 243 5.64 14.92 -20.98
C SER A 243 5.55 13.60 -21.75
N GLY A 244 4.98 12.55 -21.15
CA GLY A 244 4.91 11.23 -21.74
C GLY A 244 4.12 11.21 -23.05
N ASN A 245 4.76 10.79 -24.12
CA ASN A 245 4.07 10.44 -25.35
C ASN A 245 3.23 9.19 -25.10
N PHE A 246 1.93 9.36 -24.93
CA PHE A 246 0.98 8.24 -24.76
C PHE A 246 0.76 7.46 -26.04
N THR A 247 1.26 7.95 -27.18
CA THR A 247 1.18 7.31 -28.49
C THR A 247 2.47 6.55 -28.77
N LEU A 248 2.31 5.31 -29.22
CA LEU A 248 3.44 4.51 -29.70
C LEU A 248 4.02 5.11 -30.97
N ASN A 249 5.35 5.13 -31.09
CA ASN A 249 5.99 5.41 -32.35
C ASN A 249 5.83 4.24 -33.34
N ASP A 250 6.17 4.41 -34.62
CA ASP A 250 5.96 3.40 -35.64
C ASP A 250 6.83 2.13 -35.43
N GLU A 251 8.01 2.28 -34.84
CA GLU A 251 8.90 1.16 -34.50
C GLU A 251 8.34 0.34 -33.34
N GLU A 252 7.86 1.00 -32.27
CA GLU A 252 7.21 0.34 -31.16
C GLU A 252 5.92 -0.39 -31.59
N ARG A 253 5.12 0.22 -32.48
CA ARG A 253 3.94 -0.42 -33.09
C ARG A 253 4.32 -1.65 -33.88
N ALA A 254 5.39 -1.58 -34.67
CA ALA A 254 5.84 -2.72 -35.48
C ALA A 254 6.32 -3.86 -34.58
N LEU A 255 7.12 -3.55 -33.56
CA LEU A 255 7.62 -4.52 -32.59
C LEU A 255 6.48 -5.20 -31.82
N LEU A 256 5.59 -4.42 -31.21
CA LEU A 256 4.45 -4.96 -30.48
C LEU A 256 3.49 -5.73 -31.39
N GLY A 257 3.28 -5.25 -32.63
CA GLY A 257 2.47 -5.95 -33.60
C GLY A 257 2.99 -7.33 -33.96
N SER A 258 4.32 -7.46 -34.08
CA SER A 258 4.95 -8.77 -34.38
C SER A 258 4.90 -9.75 -33.19
N LEU A 259 4.83 -9.22 -31.95
CA LEU A 259 4.73 -10.04 -30.73
C LEU A 259 3.30 -10.46 -30.41
N LEU A 260 2.32 -9.60 -30.68
CA LEU A 260 0.92 -9.83 -30.30
C LEU A 260 0.08 -10.53 -31.37
N PHE A 261 0.43 -10.35 -32.66
CA PHE A 261 -0.32 -10.89 -33.77
C PHE A 261 0.50 -11.91 -34.55
N THR A 262 -0.18 -12.87 -35.18
CA THR A 262 0.50 -13.77 -36.13
C THR A 262 1.07 -12.96 -37.28
N GLU A 263 2.14 -13.45 -37.92
CA GLU A 263 2.88 -12.77 -39.01
C GLU A 263 1.95 -12.22 -40.11
N TYR A 264 0.96 -13.00 -40.50
CA TYR A 264 -0.05 -12.60 -41.51
C TYR A 264 -0.95 -11.45 -41.01
N ALA A 265 -1.41 -11.52 -39.74
CA ALA A 265 -2.32 -10.54 -39.18
C ALA A 265 -1.61 -9.25 -38.72
N ALA A 266 -0.32 -9.29 -38.40
CA ALA A 266 0.43 -8.17 -37.88
C ALA A 266 0.36 -6.93 -38.78
N THR A 267 0.40 -7.11 -40.10
CA THR A 267 0.34 -6.01 -41.08
C THR A 267 -0.99 -5.28 -41.06
N PHE A 268 -2.10 -6.01 -40.87
CA PHE A 268 -3.45 -5.47 -40.88
C PHE A 268 -3.91 -4.98 -39.51
N SER A 269 -3.30 -5.51 -38.43
CA SER A 269 -3.75 -5.26 -37.05
C SER A 269 -2.98 -4.16 -36.33
N ARG A 270 -1.99 -3.53 -36.99
CA ARG A 270 -1.20 -2.44 -36.40
C ARG A 270 -2.04 -1.29 -35.85
N GLU A 271 -3.15 -0.97 -36.51
CA GLU A 271 -4.08 0.08 -36.09
C GLU A 271 -4.80 -0.23 -34.78
N TYR A 272 -4.91 -1.54 -34.43
CA TYR A 272 -5.59 -1.99 -33.21
C TYR A 272 -4.67 -2.08 -31.99
N ILE A 273 -3.34 -1.90 -32.12
CA ILE A 273 -2.38 -2.07 -31.01
C ILE A 273 -2.73 -1.15 -29.85
N GLU A 274 -3.07 0.11 -30.13
CA GLU A 274 -3.44 1.08 -29.08
C GLU A 274 -4.74 0.66 -28.38
N VAL A 275 -5.70 0.10 -29.10
CA VAL A 275 -6.94 -0.42 -28.53
C VAL A 275 -6.66 -1.63 -27.64
N PHE A 276 -5.77 -2.54 -28.07
CA PHE A 276 -5.33 -3.68 -27.24
C PHE A 276 -4.65 -3.23 -25.96
N LEU A 277 -3.72 -2.27 -26.05
CA LEU A 277 -3.03 -1.72 -24.89
C LEU A 277 -4.00 -1.03 -23.93
N LEU A 278 -4.90 -0.21 -24.44
CA LEU A 278 -5.90 0.48 -23.62
C LEU A 278 -6.84 -0.54 -22.96
N ALA A 279 -7.34 -1.52 -23.71
CA ALA A 279 -8.18 -2.59 -23.18
C ALA A 279 -7.43 -3.42 -22.12
N GLY A 280 -6.16 -3.74 -22.37
CA GLY A 280 -5.29 -4.42 -21.41
C GLY A 280 -5.10 -3.62 -20.10
N MET A 281 -4.83 -2.33 -20.21
CA MET A 281 -4.69 -1.43 -19.05
C MET A 281 -5.98 -1.32 -18.24
N ILE A 282 -7.13 -1.16 -18.91
CA ILE A 282 -8.45 -1.16 -18.26
C ILE A 282 -8.71 -2.51 -17.58
N SER A 283 -8.38 -3.61 -18.24
CA SER A 283 -8.54 -4.96 -17.67
C SER A 283 -7.66 -5.16 -16.43
N ILE A 284 -6.41 -4.69 -16.44
CA ILE A 284 -5.51 -4.73 -15.26
C ILE A 284 -6.10 -3.88 -14.12
N LEU A 285 -6.59 -2.67 -14.42
CA LEU A 285 -7.24 -1.81 -13.42
C LEU A 285 -8.44 -2.50 -12.79
N LEU A 286 -9.35 -3.04 -13.60
CA LEU A 286 -10.53 -3.75 -13.11
C LEU A 286 -10.16 -5.01 -12.32
N ALA A 287 -9.19 -5.78 -12.79
CA ALA A 287 -8.71 -6.97 -12.08
C ALA A 287 -8.15 -6.59 -10.68
N ASN A 288 -7.35 -5.52 -10.58
CA ASN A 288 -6.84 -5.03 -9.29
C ASN A 288 -7.96 -4.52 -8.38
N LEU A 289 -8.97 -3.85 -8.93
CA LEU A 289 -10.14 -3.40 -8.15
C LEU A 289 -10.98 -4.59 -7.65
N PHE A 290 -11.23 -5.59 -8.51
CA PHE A 290 -11.99 -6.78 -8.11
C PHE A 290 -11.21 -7.61 -7.08
N SER A 291 -9.91 -7.79 -7.27
CA SER A 291 -9.03 -8.43 -6.30
C SER A 291 -9.00 -7.64 -4.99
N GLY A 292 -8.81 -6.31 -5.07
CA GLY A 292 -8.70 -5.45 -3.89
C GLY A 292 -10.01 -5.30 -3.09
N VAL A 293 -11.18 -5.37 -3.72
CA VAL A 293 -12.47 -5.45 -2.99
C VAL A 293 -12.63 -6.82 -2.35
N GLY A 294 -12.10 -7.86 -2.99
CA GLY A 294 -12.24 -9.25 -2.58
C GLY A 294 -13.58 -9.87 -2.97
N GLY A 295 -13.53 -11.13 -3.41
CA GLY A 295 -14.71 -11.85 -3.90
C GLY A 295 -15.92 -11.78 -2.97
N PRO A 296 -15.74 -12.02 -1.66
CA PRO A 296 -16.81 -11.94 -0.69
C PRO A 296 -17.52 -10.58 -0.64
N TYR A 297 -16.77 -9.49 -0.51
CA TYR A 297 -17.34 -8.13 -0.44
C TYR A 297 -17.94 -7.69 -1.77
N LEU A 298 -17.34 -8.11 -2.88
CA LEU A 298 -17.86 -7.87 -4.23
C LEU A 298 -19.23 -8.49 -4.41
N ILE A 299 -19.47 -9.72 -3.94
CA ILE A 299 -20.79 -10.37 -3.98
C ILE A 299 -21.84 -9.54 -3.24
N ILE A 300 -21.50 -9.03 -2.05
CA ILE A 300 -22.42 -8.17 -1.27
C ILE A 300 -22.72 -6.88 -2.06
N LEU A 301 -21.71 -6.24 -2.64
CA LEU A 301 -21.88 -5.03 -3.45
C LEU A 301 -22.81 -5.28 -4.65
N ILE A 302 -22.59 -6.40 -5.36
CA ILE A 302 -23.46 -6.80 -6.49
C ILE A 302 -24.91 -7.02 -6.03
N ILE A 303 -25.12 -7.73 -4.92
CA ILE A 303 -26.45 -7.92 -4.34
C ILE A 303 -27.11 -6.57 -4.00
N GLY A 304 -26.36 -5.65 -3.40
CA GLY A 304 -26.82 -4.30 -3.06
C GLY A 304 -27.25 -3.50 -4.28
N LEU A 305 -26.47 -3.56 -5.36
CA LEU A 305 -26.79 -2.92 -6.63
C LEU A 305 -28.09 -3.48 -7.24
N PHE A 306 -28.17 -4.81 -7.42
CA PHE A 306 -29.33 -5.46 -8.03
C PHE A 306 -30.62 -5.29 -7.23
N LYS A 307 -30.54 -5.24 -5.90
CA LYS A 307 -31.71 -5.05 -5.02
C LYS A 307 -32.04 -3.59 -4.75
N ASN A 308 -31.33 -2.64 -5.36
CA ASN A 308 -31.47 -1.20 -5.14
C ASN A 308 -31.46 -0.82 -3.65
N GLN A 309 -30.55 -1.44 -2.88
CA GLN A 309 -30.41 -1.26 -1.43
C GLN A 309 -29.40 -0.17 -1.08
N LEU A 310 -28.77 0.44 -2.07
CA LEU A 310 -27.86 1.57 -1.89
C LEU A 310 -28.66 2.85 -1.64
N ARG A 311 -29.03 3.09 -0.40
CA ARG A 311 -29.74 4.30 0.02
C ARG A 311 -28.78 5.26 0.70
N PHE A 312 -27.95 5.91 -0.09
CA PHE A 312 -27.10 6.98 0.46
C PHE A 312 -27.87 8.29 0.57
N ASN A 313 -27.69 8.94 1.70
CA ASN A 313 -27.97 10.36 1.79
C ASN A 313 -27.03 11.09 0.80
N ARG A 314 -27.58 11.93 -0.09
CA ARG A 314 -26.80 12.70 -1.08
C ARG A 314 -25.63 13.46 -0.45
N ASP A 315 -25.77 13.86 0.80
CA ASP A 315 -24.81 14.63 1.54
C ASP A 315 -23.50 13.89 1.81
N VAL A 316 -23.57 12.56 1.90
CA VAL A 316 -22.39 11.68 2.04
C VAL A 316 -22.02 11.09 0.69
N ALA A 317 -23.01 10.75 -0.14
CA ALA A 317 -22.80 10.13 -1.45
C ALA A 317 -21.93 10.99 -2.38
N ILE A 318 -22.20 12.31 -2.45
CA ILE A 318 -21.46 13.22 -3.34
C ILE A 318 -19.98 13.32 -2.95
N PRO A 319 -19.59 13.61 -1.69
CA PRO A 319 -18.19 13.62 -1.30
C PRO A 319 -17.47 12.27 -1.52
N VAL A 320 -18.12 11.15 -1.16
CA VAL A 320 -17.55 9.81 -1.39
C VAL A 320 -17.36 9.55 -2.89
N ALA A 321 -18.31 9.92 -3.74
CA ALA A 321 -18.20 9.80 -5.18
C ALA A 321 -17.05 10.66 -5.74
N PHE A 322 -16.83 11.88 -5.21
CA PHE A 322 -15.68 12.71 -5.58
C PHE A 322 -14.37 12.03 -5.21
N PHE A 323 -14.25 11.49 -4.00
CA PHE A 323 -13.07 10.74 -3.59
C PHE A 323 -12.84 9.51 -4.49
N LEU A 324 -13.90 8.76 -4.81
CA LEU A 324 -13.83 7.63 -5.74
C LEU A 324 -13.39 8.07 -7.15
N CYS A 325 -13.97 9.14 -7.69
CA CYS A 325 -13.60 9.66 -9.01
C CYS A 325 -12.15 10.13 -9.05
N ILE A 326 -11.69 10.87 -8.04
CA ILE A 326 -10.31 11.33 -7.95
C ILE A 326 -9.36 10.12 -7.90
N ASN A 327 -9.66 9.12 -7.04
CA ASN A 327 -8.82 7.91 -6.94
C ASN A 327 -8.81 7.13 -8.25
N PHE A 328 -9.96 6.95 -8.89
CA PHE A 328 -10.05 6.28 -10.19
C PHE A 328 -9.18 6.97 -11.24
N LEU A 329 -9.23 8.30 -11.32
CA LEU A 329 -8.41 9.07 -12.25
C LEU A 329 -6.91 8.96 -11.94
N ILE A 330 -6.54 8.93 -10.64
CA ILE A 330 -5.16 8.68 -10.22
C ILE A 330 -4.68 7.30 -10.67
N LEU A 331 -5.45 6.24 -10.39
CA LEU A 331 -5.10 4.87 -10.78
C LEU A 331 -5.03 4.71 -12.31
N LEU A 332 -5.98 5.32 -13.01
CA LEU A 332 -6.00 5.31 -14.47
C LEU A 332 -4.76 6.02 -15.05
N SER A 333 -4.43 7.20 -14.54
CA SER A 333 -3.24 7.94 -14.96
C SER A 333 -1.98 7.14 -14.67
N PHE A 334 -1.88 6.54 -13.48
CA PHE A 334 -0.74 5.74 -13.07
C PHE A 334 -0.52 4.56 -14.02
N ILE A 335 -1.56 3.77 -14.31
CA ILE A 335 -1.42 2.60 -15.20
C ILE A 335 -1.12 2.98 -16.65
N ILE A 336 -1.64 4.13 -17.13
CA ILE A 336 -1.33 4.63 -18.47
C ILE A 336 0.17 4.95 -18.60
N VAL A 337 0.77 5.54 -17.57
CA VAL A 337 2.18 5.95 -17.60
C VAL A 337 3.11 4.79 -17.32
N THR A 338 2.87 4.05 -16.24
CA THR A 338 3.81 3.03 -15.75
C THR A 338 3.61 1.66 -16.37
N ARG A 339 2.46 1.41 -17.05
CA ARG A 339 2.04 0.10 -17.57
C ARG A 339 1.94 -0.98 -16.48
N TYR A 340 1.95 -0.57 -15.23
CA TYR A 340 1.92 -1.43 -14.05
C TYR A 340 0.97 -0.86 -13.00
N LEU A 341 0.31 -1.73 -12.23
CA LEU A 341 -0.50 -1.35 -11.08
C LEU A 341 -0.38 -2.42 -10.00
N SER A 342 0.15 -2.04 -8.85
CA SER A 342 0.12 -2.90 -7.66
C SER A 342 -1.26 -2.84 -7.00
N SER A 343 -1.74 -3.98 -6.47
CA SER A 343 -3.01 -4.08 -5.74
C SER A 343 -3.07 -3.09 -4.56
N ARG A 344 -1.95 -2.85 -3.86
CA ARG A 344 -1.87 -1.89 -2.74
C ARG A 344 -2.28 -0.46 -3.13
N TYR A 345 -2.06 -0.05 -4.38
CA TYR A 345 -2.45 1.29 -4.84
C TYR A 345 -3.97 1.45 -4.99
N ALA A 346 -4.66 0.34 -5.26
CA ALA A 346 -6.12 0.32 -5.38
C ALA A 346 -6.87 0.23 -4.03
N ILE A 347 -6.18 -0.09 -2.91
CA ILE A 347 -6.82 -0.36 -1.61
C ILE A 347 -7.64 0.84 -1.11
N LEU A 348 -7.18 2.08 -1.24
CA LEU A 348 -7.98 3.23 -0.82
C LEU A 348 -9.33 3.28 -1.55
N MET A 349 -9.34 3.04 -2.87
CA MET A 349 -10.57 2.98 -3.66
C MET A 349 -11.47 1.82 -3.20
N CYS A 350 -10.86 0.68 -2.91
CA CYS A 350 -11.58 -0.49 -2.43
C CYS A 350 -12.21 -0.25 -1.05
N ILE A 351 -11.50 0.40 -0.11
CA ILE A 351 -12.05 0.79 1.20
C ILE A 351 -13.23 1.76 1.02
N LEU A 352 -13.13 2.73 0.11
CA LEU A 352 -14.24 3.65 -0.20
C LEU A 352 -15.46 2.90 -0.76
N LEU A 353 -15.27 1.86 -1.56
CA LEU A 353 -16.35 0.98 -2.02
C LEU A 353 -16.93 0.14 -0.88
N VAL A 354 -16.08 -0.35 0.03
CA VAL A 354 -16.49 -1.14 1.19
C VAL A 354 -17.31 -0.33 2.21
N LEU A 355 -17.24 1.02 2.20
CA LEU A 355 -18.08 1.88 3.06
C LEU A 355 -19.58 1.58 2.94
N VAL A 356 -20.05 1.05 1.80
CA VAL A 356 -21.47 0.75 1.56
C VAL A 356 -21.87 -0.65 2.03
N VAL A 357 -20.90 -1.54 2.21
CA VAL A 357 -21.16 -2.95 2.56
C VAL A 357 -21.94 -3.09 3.86
N PRO A 358 -21.64 -2.35 4.96
CA PRO A 358 -22.40 -2.46 6.20
C PRO A 358 -23.90 -2.18 6.04
N GLU A 359 -24.26 -1.18 5.25
CA GLU A 359 -25.67 -0.83 5.01
C GLU A 359 -26.39 -1.95 4.23
N ILE A 360 -25.74 -2.52 3.22
CA ILE A 360 -26.30 -3.64 2.45
C ILE A 360 -26.52 -4.86 3.36
N VAL A 361 -25.52 -5.19 4.20
CA VAL A 361 -25.63 -6.31 5.15
C VAL A 361 -26.74 -6.08 6.16
N LEU A 362 -26.86 -4.86 6.71
CA LEU A 362 -27.97 -4.52 7.62
C LEU A 362 -29.31 -4.74 6.96
N HIS A 363 -29.51 -4.26 5.73
CA HIS A 363 -30.76 -4.46 4.98
C HIS A 363 -31.05 -5.94 4.68
N ILE A 364 -30.01 -6.74 4.40
CA ILE A 364 -30.16 -8.19 4.21
C ILE A 364 -30.66 -8.85 5.52
N LEU A 365 -30.05 -8.50 6.65
CA LEU A 365 -30.41 -9.05 7.97
C LEU A 365 -31.83 -8.62 8.40
N ASP A 366 -32.18 -7.36 8.20
CA ASP A 366 -33.53 -6.87 8.52
C ASP A 366 -34.61 -7.54 7.66
N SER A 367 -34.34 -7.69 6.36
CA SER A 367 -35.25 -8.40 5.45
C SER A 367 -35.38 -9.88 5.82
N ALA A 368 -34.29 -10.51 6.28
CA ALA A 368 -34.33 -11.88 6.77
C ALA A 368 -35.13 -12.02 8.07
N LYS A 369 -34.98 -11.06 8.98
CA LYS A 369 -35.75 -11.00 10.24
C LYS A 369 -37.27 -10.88 9.96
N VAL A 370 -37.67 -9.97 9.07
CA VAL A 370 -39.06 -9.77 8.67
C VAL A 370 -39.65 -11.02 8.01
N SER A 371 -38.88 -11.71 7.17
CA SER A 371 -39.30 -12.94 6.48
C SER A 371 -39.14 -14.22 7.31
N GLY A 372 -38.71 -14.14 8.56
CA GLY A 372 -38.49 -15.30 9.44
C GLY A 372 -37.34 -16.24 9.00
N ARG A 373 -36.49 -15.83 8.05
CA ARG A 373 -35.44 -16.65 7.46
C ARG A 373 -34.13 -16.58 8.27
N LYS A 374 -34.10 -17.25 9.42
CA LYS A 374 -32.90 -17.30 10.29
C LYS A 374 -31.62 -17.80 9.57
N SER A 375 -31.77 -18.66 8.54
CA SER A 375 -30.65 -19.20 7.76
C SER A 375 -29.78 -18.10 7.12
N ILE A 376 -30.36 -16.95 6.74
CA ILE A 376 -29.60 -15.84 6.15
C ILE A 376 -28.62 -15.24 7.18
N ALA A 377 -29.04 -15.09 8.44
CA ALA A 377 -28.15 -14.61 9.49
C ALA A 377 -26.97 -15.56 9.74
N TYR A 378 -27.20 -16.88 9.69
CA TYR A 378 -26.13 -17.87 9.79
C TYR A 378 -25.18 -17.82 8.58
N ILE A 379 -25.71 -17.60 7.36
CA ILE A 379 -24.88 -17.44 6.14
C ILE A 379 -24.00 -16.20 6.27
N VAL A 380 -24.55 -15.07 6.73
CA VAL A 380 -23.78 -13.84 6.95
C VAL A 380 -22.71 -14.03 8.03
N ALA A 381 -23.05 -14.68 9.14
CA ALA A 381 -22.09 -14.97 10.20
C ALA A 381 -20.96 -15.89 9.71
N PHE A 382 -21.30 -16.95 8.98
CA PHE A 382 -20.33 -17.87 8.39
C PHE A 382 -19.42 -17.14 7.38
N PHE A 383 -20.00 -16.28 6.55
CA PHE A 383 -19.27 -15.46 5.60
C PHE A 383 -18.21 -14.58 6.29
N PHE A 384 -18.58 -13.84 7.34
CA PHE A 384 -17.59 -13.03 8.08
C PHE A 384 -16.57 -13.87 8.86
N SER A 385 -16.95 -15.08 9.29
CA SER A 385 -15.99 -16.02 9.89
C SER A 385 -14.94 -16.48 8.89
N CYS A 386 -15.34 -16.78 7.64
CA CYS A 386 -14.39 -17.09 6.56
C CYS A 386 -13.48 -15.89 6.26
N CYS A 387 -14.04 -14.68 6.18
CA CYS A 387 -13.24 -13.45 6.00
C CYS A 387 -12.24 -13.24 7.15
N ALA A 388 -12.63 -13.53 8.40
CA ALA A 388 -11.73 -13.43 9.54
C ALA A 388 -10.58 -14.42 9.46
N ILE A 389 -10.85 -15.67 9.06
CA ILE A 389 -9.80 -16.67 8.84
C ILE A 389 -8.84 -16.21 7.75
N ASP A 390 -9.36 -15.77 6.61
CA ASP A 390 -8.58 -15.29 5.48
C ASP A 390 -7.75 -14.04 5.81
N SER A 391 -8.25 -13.17 6.70
CA SER A 391 -7.56 -11.96 7.17
C SER A 391 -6.35 -12.22 8.05
N TYR A 392 -6.34 -13.30 8.82
CA TYR A 392 -5.37 -13.49 9.90
C TYR A 392 -4.65 -14.83 9.86
N TYR A 393 -4.96 -15.68 8.90
CA TYR A 393 -4.28 -16.94 8.65
C TYR A 393 -3.66 -16.91 7.26
N SER A 394 -2.33 -16.96 7.21
CA SER A 394 -1.61 -17.04 5.93
C SER A 394 -1.69 -18.47 5.38
N PHE A 395 -2.32 -18.63 4.23
CA PHE A 395 -2.32 -19.88 3.45
C PHE A 395 -1.11 -19.99 2.51
N GLY A 396 -0.21 -18.98 2.52
CA GLY A 396 1.00 -18.95 1.70
C GLY A 396 2.10 -19.89 2.20
N GLU A 397 3.12 -20.06 1.35
CA GLU A 397 4.36 -20.76 1.74
C GLU A 397 5.09 -19.93 2.80
N SER A 398 5.51 -20.58 3.90
CA SER A 398 6.38 -19.95 4.88
C SER A 398 7.73 -19.59 4.26
N LYS A 399 8.27 -18.44 4.62
CA LYS A 399 9.62 -18.01 4.20
C LYS A 399 10.71 -18.50 5.17
N SER A 400 10.44 -19.54 5.94
CA SER A 400 11.41 -20.11 6.89
C SER A 400 12.75 -20.44 6.23
N TYR A 401 12.73 -20.83 4.95
CA TYR A 401 13.95 -21.11 4.17
C TYR A 401 14.94 -19.94 4.14
N VAL A 402 14.46 -18.69 4.29
CA VAL A 402 15.35 -17.51 4.38
C VAL A 402 16.04 -17.49 5.73
N ASN A 403 15.32 -17.74 6.83
CA ASN A 403 15.91 -17.86 8.17
C ASN A 403 16.92 -19.01 8.23
N ASP A 404 16.54 -20.18 7.69
CA ASP A 404 17.42 -21.36 7.62
C ASP A 404 18.73 -21.02 6.85
N SER A 405 18.62 -20.23 5.77
CA SER A 405 19.80 -19.80 5.02
C SER A 405 20.68 -18.81 5.79
N ILE A 406 20.08 -17.88 6.55
CA ILE A 406 20.79 -16.93 7.43
C ILE A 406 21.54 -17.69 8.54
N GLU A 407 20.90 -18.63 9.20
CA GLU A 407 21.51 -19.47 10.23
C GLU A 407 22.66 -20.30 9.65
N TRP A 408 22.48 -20.86 8.44
CA TRP A 408 23.54 -21.61 7.77
C TRP A 408 24.75 -20.72 7.46
N ILE A 409 24.54 -19.49 6.95
CA ILE A 409 25.59 -18.52 6.67
C ILE A 409 26.38 -18.21 7.95
N ALA A 410 25.68 -17.94 9.06
CA ALA A 410 26.31 -17.60 10.32
C ALA A 410 27.22 -18.72 10.86
N VAL A 411 26.89 -20.00 10.59
CA VAL A 411 27.66 -21.15 11.07
C VAL A 411 28.79 -21.56 10.10
N ASN A 412 28.56 -21.44 8.79
CA ASN A 412 29.42 -22.09 7.79
C ASN A 412 30.31 -21.12 6.99
N THR A 413 30.14 -19.80 7.16
CA THR A 413 30.96 -18.82 6.46
C THR A 413 31.89 -18.08 7.42
N ASN A 414 33.09 -17.74 6.95
CA ASN A 414 34.04 -16.96 7.76
C ASN A 414 33.57 -15.52 7.95
N ASP A 415 33.82 -14.94 9.12
CA ASP A 415 33.47 -13.53 9.39
C ASP A 415 34.16 -12.54 8.44
N SER A 416 35.32 -12.90 7.90
CA SER A 416 36.07 -12.06 6.97
C SER A 416 35.68 -12.20 5.50
N SER A 417 34.84 -13.19 5.12
CA SER A 417 34.36 -13.33 3.73
C SER A 417 33.25 -12.32 3.44
N ALA A 418 33.36 -11.62 2.33
CA ALA A 418 32.31 -10.77 1.84
C ALA A 418 31.09 -11.60 1.42
N LEU A 419 29.92 -10.98 1.49
CA LEU A 419 28.66 -11.58 1.09
C LEU A 419 28.04 -10.77 -0.05
N VAL A 420 27.76 -11.43 -1.17
CA VAL A 420 27.01 -10.87 -2.30
C VAL A 420 25.65 -11.56 -2.34
N THR A 421 24.57 -10.77 -2.34
CA THR A 421 23.21 -11.34 -2.33
C THR A 421 22.20 -10.41 -3.03
N ASN A 422 21.12 -10.98 -3.54
CA ASN A 422 19.94 -10.28 -4.06
C ASN A 422 18.73 -10.34 -3.11
N ASN A 423 18.97 -10.69 -1.84
CA ASN A 423 17.91 -10.75 -0.84
C ASN A 423 18.20 -9.82 0.34
N HIS A 424 17.36 -8.82 0.55
CA HIS A 424 17.52 -7.82 1.60
C HIS A 424 17.56 -8.40 3.02
N ALA A 425 16.77 -9.45 3.30
CA ALA A 425 16.77 -10.08 4.62
C ALA A 425 18.11 -10.73 4.92
N ILE A 426 18.66 -11.45 3.95
CA ILE A 426 19.98 -12.08 4.08
C ILE A 426 21.07 -11.01 4.23
N ALA A 427 21.00 -9.94 3.44
CA ALA A 427 21.93 -8.82 3.56
C ALA A 427 21.94 -8.20 4.96
N TYR A 428 20.75 -7.90 5.49
CA TYR A 428 20.59 -7.27 6.79
C TYR A 428 20.97 -8.21 7.95
N PHE A 429 20.36 -9.39 8.02
CA PHE A 429 20.52 -10.29 9.19
C PHE A 429 21.86 -11.03 9.21
N SER A 430 22.58 -11.11 8.08
CA SER A 430 23.95 -11.64 8.08
C SER A 430 24.96 -10.65 8.71
N GLY A 431 24.63 -9.35 8.74
CA GLY A 431 25.54 -8.31 9.21
C GLY A 431 26.77 -8.09 8.34
N LYS A 432 26.83 -8.72 7.14
CA LYS A 432 27.99 -8.69 6.24
C LYS A 432 27.87 -7.71 5.07
N VAL A 433 26.69 -7.12 4.89
CA VAL A 433 26.38 -6.17 3.80
C VAL A 433 26.02 -4.83 4.40
N GLU A 434 26.86 -3.82 4.19
CA GLU A 434 26.65 -2.46 4.75
C GLU A 434 25.44 -1.79 4.11
N ASP A 435 25.35 -1.82 2.78
CA ASP A 435 24.28 -1.19 1.99
C ASP A 435 23.14 -2.18 1.72
N TYR A 436 22.62 -2.82 2.77
CA TYR A 436 21.61 -3.87 2.69
C TYR A 436 20.27 -3.43 2.05
N ASP A 437 19.98 -2.14 2.04
CA ASP A 437 18.80 -1.53 1.44
C ASP A 437 18.94 -1.24 -0.05
N LEU A 438 20.17 -1.23 -0.59
CA LEU A 438 20.48 -1.02 -2.01
C LEU A 438 20.56 -2.32 -2.81
N VAL A 439 20.41 -3.47 -2.16
CA VAL A 439 20.45 -4.78 -2.78
C VAL A 439 19.45 -4.89 -3.93
N GLN A 440 19.92 -5.30 -5.10
CA GLN A 440 19.06 -5.44 -6.28
C GLN A 440 18.30 -6.77 -6.27
N ARG A 441 17.11 -6.80 -6.87
CA ARG A 441 16.28 -8.00 -6.96
C ARG A 441 16.93 -9.15 -7.74
N ASN A 442 17.79 -8.84 -8.70
CA ASN A 442 18.52 -9.83 -9.50
C ASN A 442 20.01 -9.53 -9.39
N LEU A 443 20.81 -10.58 -9.19
CA LEU A 443 22.25 -10.48 -9.26
C LEU A 443 22.66 -10.15 -10.70
N THR A 444 23.75 -9.40 -10.83
CA THR A 444 24.39 -9.11 -12.11
C THR A 444 25.67 -9.94 -12.27
N GLU A 445 26.10 -10.12 -13.52
CA GLU A 445 27.37 -10.79 -13.80
C GLU A 445 28.56 -10.02 -13.19
N GLU A 446 28.51 -8.70 -13.22
CA GLU A 446 29.53 -7.83 -12.67
C GLU A 446 29.69 -7.98 -11.15
N GLU A 447 28.59 -8.02 -10.40
CA GLU A 447 28.59 -8.25 -8.94
C GLU A 447 29.23 -9.59 -8.58
N ILE A 448 28.90 -10.66 -9.32
CA ILE A 448 29.48 -11.99 -9.08
C ILE A 448 30.96 -12.02 -9.45
N LEU A 449 31.36 -11.39 -10.56
CA LEU A 449 32.75 -11.44 -11.04
C LEU A 449 33.67 -10.49 -10.27
N SER A 450 33.15 -9.42 -9.67
CA SER A 450 33.95 -8.51 -8.84
C SER A 450 34.19 -9.04 -7.43
N SER A 451 33.49 -10.10 -6.99
CA SER A 451 33.75 -10.74 -5.71
C SER A 451 35.08 -11.50 -5.71
N GLU A 452 35.74 -11.56 -4.55
CA GLU A 452 37.00 -12.26 -4.38
C GLU A 452 36.80 -13.78 -4.27
N VAL A 453 37.87 -14.54 -4.53
CA VAL A 453 37.82 -15.99 -4.32
C VAL A 453 37.72 -16.32 -2.84
N GLY A 454 36.75 -17.15 -2.48
CA GLY A 454 36.37 -17.44 -1.11
C GLY A 454 35.21 -16.63 -0.58
N ASP A 455 34.72 -15.61 -1.32
CA ASP A 455 33.54 -14.89 -0.98
C ASP A 455 32.28 -15.76 -1.13
N THR A 456 31.29 -15.45 -0.32
CA THR A 456 30.00 -16.15 -0.31
C THR A 456 28.99 -15.41 -1.19
N ILE A 457 28.39 -16.14 -2.14
CA ILE A 457 27.32 -15.61 -2.99
C ILE A 457 26.03 -16.33 -2.64
N VAL A 458 25.02 -15.55 -2.23
CA VAL A 458 23.71 -16.08 -1.82
C VAL A 458 22.65 -15.54 -2.75
N ALA A 459 22.12 -16.42 -3.56
CA ALA A 459 21.18 -16.08 -4.62
C ALA A 459 19.75 -16.53 -4.29
N GLU A 460 18.83 -15.59 -4.18
CA GLU A 460 17.39 -15.90 -4.31
C GLU A 460 17.11 -16.20 -5.79
N LEU A 461 16.62 -17.40 -6.06
CA LEU A 461 16.53 -17.98 -7.41
C LEU A 461 15.30 -17.46 -8.16
N THR A 462 15.34 -16.19 -8.59
CA THR A 462 14.41 -15.63 -9.58
C THR A 462 14.65 -16.25 -10.96
N PHE A 463 13.74 -16.04 -11.91
CA PHE A 463 13.90 -16.51 -13.28
C PHE A 463 15.21 -15.94 -13.91
N GLU A 464 15.47 -14.64 -13.73
CA GLU A 464 16.65 -13.97 -14.29
C GLU A 464 17.93 -14.44 -13.60
N THR A 465 17.92 -14.59 -12.27
CA THR A 465 19.07 -15.08 -11.52
C THR A 465 19.42 -16.52 -11.90
N LYS A 466 18.43 -17.41 -12.10
CA LYS A 466 18.70 -18.77 -12.59
C LYS A 466 19.36 -18.77 -13.94
N LYS A 467 18.85 -17.98 -14.89
CA LYS A 467 19.42 -17.84 -16.24
C LYS A 467 20.86 -17.31 -16.19
N LEU A 468 21.15 -16.37 -15.31
CA LEU A 468 22.51 -15.85 -15.11
C LEU A 468 23.46 -16.93 -14.58
N LEU A 469 23.04 -17.69 -13.57
CA LEU A 469 23.85 -18.75 -12.95
C LEU A 469 24.13 -19.92 -13.89
N GLU A 470 23.25 -20.16 -14.89
CA GLU A 470 23.43 -21.16 -15.94
C GLU A 470 24.36 -20.70 -17.07
N SER A 471 24.79 -19.42 -17.06
CA SER A 471 25.71 -18.91 -18.10
C SER A 471 27.11 -19.49 -17.95
N ASN A 472 27.76 -19.79 -19.07
CA ASN A 472 29.15 -20.32 -19.09
C ASN A 472 30.17 -19.37 -18.44
N ALA A 473 29.85 -18.06 -18.38
CA ALA A 473 30.73 -17.06 -17.77
C ALA A 473 30.80 -17.18 -16.25
N ILE A 474 29.75 -17.74 -15.62
CA ILE A 474 29.55 -17.81 -14.16
C ILE A 474 29.69 -19.23 -13.63
N THR A 475 29.12 -20.22 -14.32
CA THR A 475 29.01 -21.61 -13.83
C THR A 475 30.34 -22.18 -13.34
N ASP A 476 31.45 -21.99 -14.10
CA ASP A 476 32.76 -22.52 -13.76
C ASP A 476 33.47 -21.78 -12.62
N LYS A 477 32.90 -20.68 -12.15
CA LYS A 477 33.45 -19.80 -11.12
C LYS A 477 32.72 -19.90 -9.79
N LEU A 478 31.68 -20.70 -9.73
CA LEU A 478 30.85 -20.87 -8.53
C LEU A 478 30.83 -22.34 -8.13
N LYS A 479 31.11 -22.59 -6.86
CA LYS A 479 30.93 -23.90 -6.21
C LYS A 479 29.70 -23.85 -5.33
N VAL A 480 28.73 -24.71 -5.61
CA VAL A 480 27.53 -24.84 -4.80
C VAL A 480 27.89 -25.35 -3.40
N LEU A 481 27.40 -24.66 -2.38
CA LEU A 481 27.56 -25.07 -0.98
C LEU A 481 26.25 -25.63 -0.40
N ALA A 482 25.11 -24.96 -0.65
CA ALA A 482 23.82 -25.35 -0.12
C ALA A 482 22.64 -24.85 -0.97
N TYR A 483 21.48 -25.50 -0.80
CA TYR A 483 20.19 -25.06 -1.34
C TYR A 483 19.13 -25.02 -0.23
N PHE A 484 18.24 -24.03 -0.27
CA PHE A 484 17.12 -23.88 0.67
C PHE A 484 15.78 -23.70 -0.07
N PRO A 485 14.68 -24.32 0.47
CA PRO A 485 14.62 -25.20 1.64
C PRO A 485 15.34 -26.54 1.43
N ASP A 486 15.43 -27.05 0.21
CA ASP A 486 16.11 -28.30 -0.15
C ASP A 486 16.53 -28.30 -1.64
N THR A 487 17.13 -29.39 -2.10
CA THR A 487 17.61 -29.55 -3.49
C THR A 487 16.48 -29.73 -4.52
N GLN A 488 15.24 -30.01 -4.12
CA GLN A 488 14.09 -30.17 -5.02
C GLN A 488 13.29 -28.84 -5.16
N ALA A 489 13.09 -28.14 -4.04
CA ALA A 489 12.34 -26.90 -3.98
C ALA A 489 13.26 -25.68 -3.87
N GLN A 490 14.29 -25.61 -4.69
CA GLN A 490 15.33 -24.58 -4.64
C GLN A 490 14.76 -23.16 -4.74
N ARG A 491 14.82 -22.40 -3.64
CA ARG A 491 14.44 -20.97 -3.55
C ARG A 491 15.67 -20.09 -3.36
N ILE A 492 16.62 -20.53 -2.51
CA ILE A 492 17.91 -19.88 -2.28
C ILE A 492 19.00 -20.88 -2.59
N ALA A 493 20.04 -20.42 -3.25
CA ALA A 493 21.28 -21.17 -3.47
C ALA A 493 22.46 -20.39 -2.88
N ILE A 494 23.35 -21.09 -2.19
CA ILE A 494 24.57 -20.54 -1.61
C ILE A 494 25.77 -21.12 -2.36
N PHE A 495 26.64 -20.24 -2.78
CA PHE A 495 27.84 -20.55 -3.54
C PHE A 495 29.06 -19.95 -2.87
N GLU A 496 30.22 -20.58 -3.12
CA GLU A 496 31.55 -20.06 -2.88
C GLU A 496 32.13 -19.59 -4.22
N ARG A 497 32.73 -18.42 -4.24
CA ARG A 497 33.49 -17.94 -5.40
C ARG A 497 34.81 -18.70 -5.52
N VAL A 498 35.04 -19.39 -6.64
CA VAL A 498 36.22 -20.19 -6.89
C VAL A 498 37.00 -19.67 -8.13
N TYR A 499 38.26 -20.04 -8.26
CA TYR A 499 38.99 -19.81 -9.48
C TYR A 499 38.38 -20.60 -10.64
N SER A 500 38.39 -20.02 -11.86
CA SER A 500 37.99 -20.78 -13.04
C SER A 500 38.94 -21.98 -13.21
N SER A 501 38.36 -23.16 -13.34
CA SER A 501 39.13 -24.40 -13.56
C SER A 501 39.79 -24.50 -14.97
N THR A 502 39.61 -23.47 -15.81
CA THR A 502 40.05 -23.47 -17.22
C THR A 502 41.37 -22.69 -17.45
N SER A 503 42.32 -22.81 -16.52
CA SER A 503 43.71 -22.37 -16.75
C SER A 503 44.70 -23.53 -16.51
N GLU A 504 44.59 -24.60 -17.28
CA GLU A 504 45.68 -25.51 -17.59
C GLU A 504 45.70 -25.78 -19.11
#